data_b1a92e3c2d2c9a3bc1978b5264d3f9d8
#
_entry.id   b1a92e3c2d2c9a3bc1978b5264d3f9d8
#
_cell.length_a   1.000
_cell.length_b   1.000
_cell.length_c   1.000
_cell.angle_alpha   90.00
_cell.angle_beta   90.00
_cell.angle_gamma   90.00
#
_symmetry.space_group_name_H-M   'P 1'
#
loop_
_entity.id
_entity.type
_entity.pdbx_description
1 polymer ?
#
loop_
_entity_poly.entity_id
_entity_poly.type
_entity_poly.pdbx_seq_one_letter_code
_entity_poly.pdbx_strand_id
1 'polypeptide(L)'
;AYDITKENKFLFSGGIAMNSAAVSKCSKLKFIHELNIPPSPGDSGAAIGAAYYGFINKKNESSDNFISKNNILNNLFPGQQKSNEDFFELAFDKIADNKTSLVKAAELIAGNEIVATCYGNIETGPRALGHRSLICNAHNSQVIKKLSTEIKKRNLFRPTAPVVLQEYAEKYFYLEKSLMNCYFHMASTALPKAGVSDNIKGVIHVD
;
A
#
# COMPACT_ATOMS: atom_id res chain seq x y z
N ALA A 1 -3.64 -27.02 2.91
CA ALA A 1 -3.23 -26.84 1.50
C ALA A 1 -1.89 -27.54 1.23
N TYR A 2 -0.79 -27.13 1.90
CA TYR A 2 0.54 -27.72 1.64
C TYR A 2 0.61 -29.25 1.77
N ASP A 3 -0.02 -29.83 2.80
CA ASP A 3 0.00 -31.29 3.00
C ASP A 3 -0.68 -32.07 1.86
N ILE A 4 -1.59 -31.44 1.16
CA ILE A 4 -2.34 -32.02 0.04
C ILE A 4 -1.60 -31.79 -1.29
N THR A 5 -1.18 -30.55 -1.56
CA THR A 5 -0.69 -30.16 -2.87
C THR A 5 0.83 -30.23 -3.02
N LYS A 6 1.56 -30.16 -1.89
CA LYS A 6 3.03 -30.00 -1.81
C LYS A 6 3.57 -28.75 -2.50
N GLU A 7 2.67 -27.80 -2.85
CA GLU A 7 3.05 -26.52 -3.45
C GLU A 7 3.65 -25.59 -2.40
N ASN A 8 4.65 -24.82 -2.78
CA ASN A 8 5.37 -23.88 -1.92
C ASN A 8 5.16 -22.40 -2.30
N LYS A 9 4.40 -22.16 -3.36
CA LYS A 9 3.97 -20.83 -3.80
C LYS A 9 2.47 -20.71 -3.55
N PHE A 10 2.08 -19.64 -2.88
CA PHE A 10 0.70 -19.43 -2.47
C PHE A 10 0.18 -18.08 -2.93
N LEU A 11 -1.05 -18.05 -3.38
CA LEU A 11 -1.83 -16.84 -3.51
C LEU A 11 -2.76 -16.75 -2.30
N PHE A 12 -2.63 -15.68 -1.53
CA PHE A 12 -3.47 -15.41 -0.36
C PHE A 12 -4.45 -14.28 -0.67
N SER A 13 -5.71 -14.60 -0.74
CA SER A 13 -6.80 -13.68 -1.07
C SER A 13 -7.92 -13.79 -0.04
N GLY A 14 -8.92 -12.91 -0.14
CA GLY A 14 -10.00 -12.74 0.83
C GLY A 14 -9.70 -11.66 1.87
N GLY A 15 -10.71 -11.29 2.67
CA GLY A 15 -10.59 -10.22 3.68
C GLY A 15 -9.47 -10.44 4.68
N ILE A 16 -9.15 -11.70 5.03
CA ILE A 16 -8.07 -12.04 5.96
C ILE A 16 -6.68 -11.70 5.39
N ALA A 17 -6.51 -11.69 4.07
CA ALA A 17 -5.25 -11.27 3.46
C ALA A 17 -4.91 -9.79 3.68
N MET A 18 -5.84 -8.99 4.18
CA MET A 18 -5.62 -7.62 4.65
C MET A 18 -5.14 -7.54 6.10
N ASN A 19 -5.14 -8.64 6.83
CA ASN A 19 -4.62 -8.70 8.18
C ASN A 19 -3.11 -8.92 8.15
N SER A 20 -2.37 -7.84 8.37
CA SER A 20 -0.91 -7.83 8.31
C SER A 20 -0.25 -8.79 9.30
N ALA A 21 -0.79 -8.95 10.51
CA ALA A 21 -0.27 -9.90 11.50
C ALA A 21 -0.45 -11.36 11.05
N ALA A 22 -1.60 -11.70 10.46
CA ALA A 22 -1.83 -13.04 9.90
C ALA A 22 -0.89 -13.32 8.73
N VAL A 23 -0.74 -12.37 7.82
CA VAL A 23 0.18 -12.48 6.67
C VAL A 23 1.62 -12.67 7.14
N SER A 24 2.08 -11.88 8.13
CA SER A 24 3.42 -12.02 8.70
C SER A 24 3.66 -13.40 9.32
N LYS A 25 2.66 -13.98 9.98
CA LYS A 25 2.76 -15.34 10.50
C LYS A 25 2.83 -16.39 9.39
N CYS A 26 2.00 -16.24 8.36
CA CYS A 26 2.02 -17.12 7.20
C CYS A 26 3.36 -17.08 6.46
N SER A 27 3.90 -15.88 6.23
CA SER A 27 5.14 -15.68 5.48
C SER A 27 6.38 -16.35 6.12
N LYS A 28 6.32 -16.61 7.43
CA LYS A 28 7.39 -17.27 8.20
C LYS A 28 7.31 -18.81 8.20
N LEU A 29 6.26 -19.38 7.61
CA LEU A 29 6.15 -20.84 7.55
C LEU A 29 7.18 -21.41 6.58
N LYS A 30 7.96 -22.39 7.03
CA LYS A 30 9.12 -22.94 6.32
C LYS A 30 8.81 -23.50 4.92
N PHE A 31 7.57 -23.93 4.71
CA PHE A 31 7.12 -24.48 3.42
C PHE A 31 6.61 -23.40 2.45
N ILE A 32 6.48 -22.13 2.88
CA ILE A 32 6.08 -21.02 2.01
C ILE A 32 7.34 -20.33 1.49
N HIS A 33 7.62 -20.54 0.22
CA HIS A 33 8.74 -19.89 -0.46
C HIS A 33 8.30 -18.56 -1.10
N GLU A 34 7.04 -18.49 -1.54
CA GLU A 34 6.46 -17.30 -2.16
C GLU A 34 5.01 -17.15 -1.71
N LEU A 35 4.68 -15.98 -1.18
CA LEU A 35 3.33 -15.61 -0.78
C LEU A 35 2.91 -14.36 -1.55
N ASN A 36 2.01 -14.54 -2.49
CA ASN A 36 1.46 -13.47 -3.31
C ASN A 36 0.13 -12.99 -2.73
N ILE A 37 -0.03 -11.67 -2.64
CA ILE A 37 -1.26 -11.02 -2.22
C ILE A 37 -1.65 -10.02 -3.30
N PRO A 38 -2.83 -10.14 -3.90
CA PRO A 38 -3.27 -9.24 -4.95
C PRO A 38 -3.51 -7.82 -4.39
N PRO A 39 -3.46 -6.79 -5.24
CA PRO A 39 -3.68 -5.39 -4.84
C PRO A 39 -5.00 -5.15 -4.10
N SER A 40 -6.04 -5.88 -4.48
CA SER A 40 -7.37 -5.86 -3.84
C SER A 40 -7.74 -7.26 -3.40
N PRO A 41 -7.22 -7.74 -2.26
CA PRO A 41 -7.44 -9.12 -1.84
C PRO A 41 -8.86 -9.40 -1.32
N GLY A 42 -9.59 -8.37 -0.90
CA GLY A 42 -10.95 -8.47 -0.37
C GLY A 42 -12.05 -8.35 -1.45
N ASP A 43 -13.26 -7.99 -1.02
CA ASP A 43 -14.46 -7.96 -1.87
C ASP A 43 -14.34 -7.04 -3.09
N SER A 44 -13.59 -5.95 -2.99
CA SER A 44 -13.33 -5.07 -4.13
C SER A 44 -12.59 -5.77 -5.27
N GLY A 45 -11.75 -6.75 -4.97
CA GLY A 45 -11.07 -7.57 -5.96
C GLY A 45 -12.00 -8.54 -6.69
N ALA A 46 -13.09 -8.96 -6.07
CA ALA A 46 -14.07 -9.83 -6.73
C ALA A 46 -14.75 -9.14 -7.92
N ALA A 47 -15.02 -7.82 -7.82
CA ALA A 47 -15.56 -7.05 -8.94
C ALA A 47 -14.56 -6.98 -10.11
N ILE A 48 -13.27 -6.79 -9.82
CA ILE A 48 -12.21 -6.79 -10.82
C ILE A 48 -12.11 -8.18 -11.50
N GLY A 49 -12.10 -9.24 -10.68
CA GLY A 49 -12.05 -10.62 -11.19
C GLY A 49 -13.25 -10.99 -12.04
N ALA A 50 -14.45 -10.58 -11.65
CA ALA A 50 -15.67 -10.81 -12.44
C ALA A 50 -15.62 -10.08 -13.79
N ALA A 51 -15.12 -8.85 -13.82
CA ALA A 51 -14.95 -8.10 -15.07
C ALA A 51 -13.99 -8.80 -16.02
N TYR A 52 -12.86 -9.28 -15.52
CA TYR A 52 -11.88 -10.04 -16.31
C TYR A 52 -12.43 -11.37 -16.80
N TYR A 53 -13.08 -12.12 -15.93
CA TYR A 53 -13.71 -13.38 -16.29
C TYR A 53 -14.73 -13.20 -17.43
N GLY A 54 -15.60 -12.21 -17.31
CA GLY A 54 -16.58 -11.89 -18.35
C GLY A 54 -15.93 -11.47 -19.68
N PHE A 55 -14.85 -10.68 -19.62
CA PHE A 55 -14.13 -10.23 -20.81
C PHE A 55 -13.43 -11.39 -21.55
N ILE A 56 -12.73 -12.25 -20.81
CA ILE A 56 -12.03 -13.42 -21.37
C ILE A 56 -13.02 -14.37 -22.05
N ASN A 57 -14.11 -14.69 -21.38
CA ASN A 57 -15.14 -15.58 -21.94
C ASN A 57 -15.81 -15.00 -23.17
N LYS A 58 -16.05 -13.69 -23.21
CA LYS A 58 -16.66 -13.04 -24.38
C LYS A 58 -15.75 -13.05 -25.61
N LYS A 59 -14.42 -12.99 -25.40
CA LYS A 59 -13.43 -12.98 -26.51
C LYS A 59 -12.91 -14.35 -26.89
N ASN A 60 -13.26 -15.42 -26.19
CA ASN A 60 -12.67 -16.75 -26.35
C ASN A 60 -11.12 -16.72 -26.28
N GLU A 61 -10.56 -15.80 -25.54
CA GLU A 61 -9.12 -15.62 -25.37
C GLU A 61 -8.64 -16.48 -24.19
N SER A 62 -7.47 -17.10 -24.30
CA SER A 62 -6.91 -17.81 -23.16
C SER A 62 -6.56 -16.83 -22.03
N SER A 63 -6.83 -17.18 -20.78
CA SER A 63 -6.54 -16.37 -19.60
C SER A 63 -5.07 -15.94 -19.54
N ASP A 64 -4.15 -16.84 -19.88
CA ASP A 64 -2.71 -16.60 -19.83
C ASP A 64 -2.25 -15.54 -20.84
N ASN A 65 -2.79 -15.59 -22.06
CA ASN A 65 -2.49 -14.60 -23.09
C ASN A 65 -3.02 -13.21 -22.73
N PHE A 66 -4.20 -13.14 -22.12
CA PHE A 66 -4.79 -11.87 -21.69
C PHE A 66 -4.01 -11.24 -20.54
N ILE A 67 -3.67 -12.01 -19.53
CA ILE A 67 -2.92 -11.55 -18.34
C ILE A 67 -1.52 -11.09 -18.73
N SER A 68 -0.80 -11.86 -19.57
CA SER A 68 0.55 -11.53 -19.99
C SER A 68 0.62 -10.26 -20.83
N LYS A 69 -0.32 -10.05 -21.74
CA LYS A 69 -0.37 -8.86 -22.61
C LYS A 69 -0.65 -7.56 -21.85
N ASN A 70 -1.44 -7.61 -20.79
CA ASN A 70 -1.95 -6.40 -20.16
C ASN A 70 -1.25 -6.07 -18.82
N ASN A 71 -0.38 -6.95 -18.33
CA ASN A 71 0.33 -6.79 -17.02
C ASN A 71 -0.59 -6.37 -15.86
N ILE A 72 -1.83 -6.88 -15.88
CA ILE A 72 -2.95 -6.38 -15.08
C ILE A 72 -2.77 -6.64 -13.58
N LEU A 73 -2.17 -7.80 -13.26
CA LEU A 73 -2.01 -8.24 -11.87
C LEU A 73 -0.98 -7.41 -11.08
N ASN A 74 -0.11 -6.69 -11.79
CA ASN A 74 0.93 -5.86 -11.18
C ASN A 74 0.58 -4.37 -11.15
N ASN A 75 -0.56 -3.98 -11.72
CA ASN A 75 -0.96 -2.58 -11.73
C ASN A 75 -1.69 -2.19 -10.45
N LEU A 76 -0.98 -1.53 -9.55
CA LEU A 76 -1.53 -0.98 -8.31
C LEU A 76 -2.35 0.31 -8.52
N PHE A 77 -2.22 0.94 -9.68
CA PHE A 77 -2.79 2.25 -10.02
C PHE A 77 -3.60 2.19 -11.31
N PRO A 78 -4.68 1.36 -11.37
CA PRO A 78 -5.49 1.20 -12.57
C PRO A 78 -6.49 2.34 -12.80
N GLY A 79 -6.72 3.19 -11.80
CA GLY A 79 -7.70 4.27 -11.88
C GLY A 79 -7.28 5.38 -12.83
N GLN A 80 -8.24 6.19 -13.26
CA GLN A 80 -7.96 7.33 -14.13
C GLN A 80 -7.22 8.44 -13.36
N GLN A 81 -6.31 9.08 -14.05
CA GLN A 81 -5.75 10.35 -13.60
C GLN A 81 -6.82 11.43 -13.84
N LYS A 82 -7.26 12.12 -12.79
CA LYS A 82 -8.09 13.29 -12.96
C LYS A 82 -7.26 14.43 -13.51
N SER A 83 -7.85 15.19 -14.45
CA SER A 83 -7.22 16.42 -14.94
C SER A 83 -7.14 17.46 -13.82
N ASN A 84 -6.16 18.34 -13.90
CA ASN A 84 -6.06 19.44 -12.93
C ASN A 84 -7.30 20.36 -12.97
N GLU A 85 -8.04 20.38 -14.05
CA GLU A 85 -9.25 21.19 -14.24
C GLU A 85 -10.39 20.74 -13.31
N ASP A 86 -10.47 19.45 -12.98
CA ASP A 86 -11.50 18.89 -12.08
C ASP A 86 -11.39 19.39 -10.63
N PHE A 87 -10.30 20.06 -10.26
CA PHE A 87 -10.03 20.53 -8.90
C PHE A 87 -10.10 22.04 -8.72
N PHE A 88 -10.33 22.82 -9.79
CA PHE A 88 -10.24 24.28 -9.78
C PHE A 88 -11.39 25.02 -9.07
N GLU A 89 -12.49 24.33 -8.77
CA GLU A 89 -13.60 24.95 -8.02
C GLU A 89 -13.34 24.98 -6.50
N LEU A 90 -12.31 24.29 -6.03
CA LEU A 90 -11.89 24.33 -4.63
C LEU A 90 -10.80 25.39 -4.48
N ALA A 91 -11.00 26.33 -3.56
CA ALA A 91 -10.07 27.44 -3.29
C ALA A 91 -8.73 26.93 -2.69
N PHE A 92 -7.82 26.49 -3.57
CA PHE A 92 -6.44 26.13 -3.20
C PHE A 92 -5.45 27.05 -3.90
N ASP A 93 -4.42 27.46 -3.16
CA ASP A 93 -3.27 28.14 -3.75
C ASP A 93 -2.52 27.16 -4.67
N LYS A 94 -2.50 27.47 -5.97
CA LYS A 94 -1.79 26.65 -6.95
C LYS A 94 -0.29 26.90 -6.87
N ILE A 95 0.46 25.91 -6.43
CA ILE A 95 1.93 25.90 -6.54
C ILE A 95 2.31 25.42 -7.94
N ALA A 96 3.16 26.19 -8.64
CA ALA A 96 3.24 26.29 -10.10
C ALA A 96 3.64 25.01 -10.87
N ASP A 97 4.46 24.12 -10.33
CA ASP A 97 4.90 22.90 -11.01
C ASP A 97 5.06 21.71 -10.06
N ASN A 98 5.15 20.50 -10.63
CA ASN A 98 5.23 19.28 -9.85
C ASN A 98 6.50 19.20 -8.98
N LYS A 99 7.63 19.69 -9.46
CA LYS A 99 8.90 19.64 -8.72
C LYS A 99 8.89 20.57 -7.52
N THR A 100 8.45 21.81 -7.72
CA THR A 100 8.28 22.80 -6.65
C THR A 100 7.28 22.33 -5.61
N SER A 101 6.17 21.71 -6.04
CA SER A 101 5.16 21.15 -5.16
C SER A 101 5.71 20.00 -4.29
N LEU A 102 6.54 19.12 -4.85
CA LEU A 102 7.16 18.01 -4.11
C LEU A 102 8.16 18.52 -3.07
N VAL A 103 9.00 19.51 -3.43
CA VAL A 103 9.94 20.13 -2.49
C VAL A 103 9.17 20.79 -1.34
N LYS A 104 8.13 21.55 -1.67
CA LYS A 104 7.30 22.21 -0.66
C LYS A 104 6.58 21.22 0.26
N ALA A 105 6.06 20.13 -0.29
CA ALA A 105 5.47 19.05 0.49
C ALA A 105 6.49 18.42 1.46
N ALA A 106 7.72 18.18 1.01
CA ALA A 106 8.80 17.65 1.84
C ALA A 106 9.16 18.61 2.98
N GLU A 107 9.27 19.92 2.72
CA GLU A 107 9.50 20.94 3.74
C GLU A 107 8.38 20.98 4.80
N LEU A 108 7.12 20.94 4.37
CA LEU A 108 5.97 20.92 5.26
C LEU A 108 5.97 19.68 6.15
N ILE A 109 6.23 18.50 5.57
CA ILE A 109 6.33 17.24 6.33
C ILE A 109 7.48 17.29 7.34
N ALA A 110 8.64 17.81 6.93
CA ALA A 110 9.78 18.01 7.82
C ALA A 110 9.47 19.00 8.96
N GLY A 111 8.64 20.02 8.67
CA GLY A 111 8.10 20.98 9.64
C GLY A 111 6.97 20.43 10.51
N ASN A 112 6.67 19.13 10.43
CA ASN A 112 5.58 18.46 11.17
C ASN A 112 4.16 18.84 10.75
N GLU A 113 4.00 19.29 9.51
CA GLU A 113 2.66 19.45 8.91
C GLU A 113 2.15 18.14 8.33
N ILE A 114 0.83 18.07 8.13
CA ILE A 114 0.15 16.96 7.48
C ILE A 114 -0.19 17.37 6.05
N VAL A 115 0.32 16.61 5.08
CA VAL A 115 0.15 16.91 3.66
C VAL A 115 -0.78 15.87 3.03
N ALA A 116 -1.80 16.34 2.31
CA ALA A 116 -2.63 15.50 1.46
C ALA A 116 -2.00 15.41 0.06
N THR A 117 -1.83 14.19 -0.44
CA THR A 117 -1.33 13.95 -1.79
C THR A 117 -2.48 13.55 -2.72
N CYS A 118 -2.47 14.14 -3.92
CA CYS A 118 -3.33 13.76 -5.02
C CYS A 118 -2.45 13.74 -6.28
N TYR A 119 -1.93 12.57 -6.63
CA TYR A 119 -0.90 12.44 -7.65
C TYR A 119 -1.20 11.22 -8.54
N GLY A 120 -0.96 11.37 -9.85
CA GLY A 120 -1.08 10.27 -10.81
C GLY A 120 -2.45 9.57 -10.80
N ASN A 121 -2.45 8.32 -11.20
CA ASN A 121 -3.63 7.46 -11.22
C ASN A 121 -4.10 7.07 -9.81
N ILE A 122 -5.39 6.82 -9.66
CA ILE A 122 -5.96 6.37 -8.38
C ILE A 122 -5.48 4.96 -8.06
N GLU A 123 -5.09 4.73 -6.79
CA GLU A 123 -4.75 3.40 -6.29
C GLU A 123 -5.97 2.48 -6.28
N THR A 124 -5.72 1.17 -6.45
CA THR A 124 -6.70 0.13 -6.17
C THR A 124 -6.47 -0.50 -4.81
N GLY A 125 -7.53 -1.03 -4.22
CA GLY A 125 -7.45 -1.74 -2.95
C GLY A 125 -7.70 -0.87 -1.72
N PRO A 126 -7.66 -1.47 -0.51
CA PRO A 126 -8.06 -0.82 0.74
C PRO A 126 -6.98 0.05 1.37
N ARG A 127 -5.78 0.09 0.80
CA ARG A 127 -4.62 0.80 1.35
C ARG A 127 -4.30 2.05 0.55
N ALA A 128 -3.96 3.13 1.23
CA ALA A 128 -3.35 4.29 0.62
C ALA A 128 -1.90 3.97 0.27
N LEU A 129 -1.48 4.24 -0.97
CA LEU A 129 -0.17 3.88 -1.51
C LEU A 129 0.60 5.12 -2.01
N GLY A 130 0.29 6.31 -1.50
CA GLY A 130 0.98 7.56 -1.82
C GLY A 130 0.25 8.47 -2.79
N HIS A 131 -0.62 7.94 -3.67
CA HIS A 131 -1.31 8.73 -4.68
C HIS A 131 -2.50 9.52 -4.13
N ARG A 132 -3.30 8.90 -3.27
CA ARG A 132 -4.42 9.53 -2.53
C ARG A 132 -4.22 9.29 -1.05
N SER A 133 -3.25 10.01 -0.48
CA SER A 133 -2.74 9.74 0.85
C SER A 133 -2.67 10.99 1.72
N LEU A 134 -2.71 10.79 3.02
CA LEU A 134 -2.29 11.79 4.00
C LEU A 134 -0.92 11.36 4.52
N ILE A 135 0.07 12.22 4.36
CA ILE A 135 1.47 11.96 4.70
C ILE A 135 1.91 12.95 5.77
N CYS A 136 2.65 12.47 6.75
CA CYS A 136 3.24 13.30 7.80
C CYS A 136 4.53 12.69 8.34
N ASN A 137 5.22 13.43 9.19
CA ASN A 137 6.50 13.03 9.76
C ASN A 137 6.33 11.83 10.72
N ALA A 138 6.96 10.70 10.40
CA ALA A 138 6.92 9.47 11.19
C ALA A 138 7.66 9.58 12.54
N HIS A 139 8.56 10.54 12.71
CA HIS A 139 9.28 10.77 13.96
C HIS A 139 8.40 11.39 15.04
N ASN A 140 7.36 12.12 14.65
CA ASN A 140 6.54 12.91 15.58
C ASN A 140 5.22 12.21 15.88
N SER A 141 5.15 11.58 17.05
CA SER A 141 3.95 10.87 17.51
C SER A 141 2.74 11.79 17.72
N GLN A 142 2.95 13.08 18.05
CA GLN A 142 1.85 14.03 18.21
C GLN A 142 1.16 14.35 16.89
N VAL A 143 1.93 14.48 15.81
CA VAL A 143 1.38 14.69 14.47
C VAL A 143 0.60 13.46 14.00
N ILE A 144 1.09 12.26 14.28
CA ILE A 144 0.38 11.01 13.99
C ILE A 144 -0.93 10.93 14.80
N LYS A 145 -0.90 11.34 16.08
CA LYS A 145 -2.11 11.43 16.91
C LYS A 145 -3.11 12.40 16.30
N LYS A 146 -2.69 13.62 15.95
CA LYS A 146 -3.53 14.63 15.28
C LYS A 146 -4.14 14.08 13.98
N LEU A 147 -3.32 13.45 13.12
CA LEU A 147 -3.79 12.80 11.90
C LEU A 147 -4.91 11.79 12.18
N SER A 148 -4.74 10.95 13.20
CA SER A 148 -5.70 9.89 13.52
C SER A 148 -6.98 10.45 14.15
N THR A 149 -6.88 11.30 15.17
CA THR A 149 -8.03 11.72 15.98
C THR A 149 -8.79 12.90 15.39
N GLU A 150 -8.10 13.89 14.85
CA GLU A 150 -8.72 15.14 14.38
C GLU A 150 -9.11 15.07 12.90
N ILE A 151 -8.21 14.57 12.05
CA ILE A 151 -8.43 14.53 10.60
C ILE A 151 -9.19 13.26 10.20
N LYS A 152 -8.67 12.08 10.56
CA LYS A 152 -9.32 10.80 10.21
C LYS A 152 -10.45 10.40 11.15
N LYS A 153 -10.61 11.09 12.27
CA LYS A 153 -11.64 10.83 13.29
C LYS A 153 -11.76 9.34 13.67
N ARG A 154 -10.63 8.72 13.91
CA ARG A 154 -10.55 7.28 14.22
C ARG A 154 -9.78 7.04 15.53
N ASN A 155 -9.94 5.86 16.11
CA ASN A 155 -9.27 5.46 17.33
C ASN A 155 -7.75 5.33 17.13
N LEU A 156 -6.98 5.66 18.16
CA LEU A 156 -5.51 5.67 18.13
C LEU A 156 -4.88 4.28 17.97
N PHE A 157 -5.59 3.22 18.36
CA PHE A 157 -5.08 1.85 18.17
C PHE A 157 -4.99 1.41 16.70
N ARG A 158 -5.60 2.17 15.79
CA ARG A 158 -5.49 1.86 14.35
C ARG A 158 -4.12 2.30 13.83
N PRO A 159 -3.31 1.37 13.29
CA PRO A 159 -1.95 1.66 12.88
C PRO A 159 -1.89 2.63 11.69
N THR A 160 -0.79 3.37 11.66
CA THR A 160 -0.38 4.19 10.51
C THR A 160 0.88 3.55 9.92
N ALA A 161 0.87 3.29 8.62
CA ALA A 161 1.99 2.63 7.95
C ALA A 161 3.08 3.63 7.55
N PRO A 162 4.37 3.32 7.73
CA PRO A 162 5.45 4.11 7.17
C PRO A 162 5.54 3.96 5.64
N VAL A 163 5.97 5.01 4.96
CA VAL A 163 6.39 4.99 3.55
C VAL A 163 7.91 5.04 3.53
N VAL A 164 8.53 4.14 2.81
CA VAL A 164 9.98 4.00 2.70
C VAL A 164 10.38 3.82 1.24
N LEU A 165 11.45 4.48 0.81
CA LEU A 165 12.02 4.21 -0.50
C LEU A 165 12.50 2.76 -0.57
N GLN A 166 12.21 2.08 -1.68
CA GLN A 166 12.46 0.65 -1.83
C GLN A 166 13.93 0.28 -1.61
N GLU A 167 14.85 1.09 -2.13
CA GLU A 167 16.30 0.92 -1.99
C GLU A 167 16.80 1.04 -0.55
N TYR A 168 16.01 1.65 0.33
CA TYR A 168 16.33 1.77 1.75
C TYR A 168 15.53 0.84 2.65
N ALA A 169 14.56 0.12 2.12
CA ALA A 169 13.64 -0.70 2.92
C ALA A 169 14.41 -1.75 3.75
N GLU A 170 15.35 -2.48 3.15
CA GLU A 170 16.18 -3.45 3.85
C GLU A 170 17.19 -2.81 4.82
N LYS A 171 17.54 -1.54 4.65
CA LYS A 171 18.37 -0.81 5.61
C LYS A 171 17.62 -0.56 6.93
N TYR A 172 16.33 -0.32 6.86
CA TYR A 172 15.53 0.07 8.01
C TYR A 172 14.75 -1.08 8.64
N PHE A 173 14.35 -2.09 7.84
CA PHE A 173 13.46 -3.15 8.29
C PHE A 173 14.01 -4.53 7.99
N TYR A 174 13.58 -5.51 8.81
CA TYR A 174 13.74 -6.93 8.49
C TYR A 174 12.56 -7.33 7.60
N LEU A 175 12.84 -7.58 6.32
CA LEU A 175 11.83 -7.93 5.33
C LEU A 175 11.80 -9.45 5.11
N GLU A 176 10.60 -10.00 5.01
CA GLU A 176 10.42 -11.42 4.70
C GLU A 176 10.53 -11.65 3.19
N LYS A 177 11.48 -12.47 2.77
CA LYS A 177 11.75 -12.76 1.35
C LYS A 177 10.54 -13.30 0.60
N SER A 178 9.70 -14.09 1.27
CA SER A 178 8.47 -14.65 0.70
C SER A 178 7.42 -13.59 0.34
N LEU A 179 7.55 -12.34 0.85
CA LEU A 179 6.65 -11.22 0.62
C LEU A 179 7.20 -10.15 -0.34
N MET A 180 8.33 -10.39 -1.01
CA MET A 180 9.00 -9.38 -1.85
C MET A 180 8.08 -8.72 -2.88
N ASN A 181 7.13 -9.48 -3.44
CA ASN A 181 6.17 -8.97 -4.41
C ASN A 181 4.94 -8.28 -3.78
N CYS A 182 4.86 -8.22 -2.45
CA CYS A 182 3.70 -7.72 -1.70
C CYS A 182 4.02 -6.53 -0.80
N TYR A 183 5.20 -5.93 -0.89
CA TYR A 183 5.67 -4.91 0.05
C TYR A 183 4.78 -3.69 0.14
N PHE A 184 4.20 -3.26 -0.96
CA PHE A 184 3.28 -2.11 -0.97
C PHE A 184 2.10 -2.28 -0.03
N HIS A 185 1.68 -3.53 0.22
CA HIS A 185 0.53 -3.84 1.05
C HIS A 185 0.90 -4.25 2.48
N MET A 186 2.10 -4.84 2.66
CA MET A 186 2.44 -5.64 3.83
C MET A 186 3.65 -5.15 4.61
N ALA A 187 4.30 -4.08 4.18
CA ALA A 187 5.48 -3.52 4.87
C ALA A 187 5.22 -3.14 6.32
N SER A 188 3.96 -2.88 6.68
CA SER A 188 3.55 -2.59 8.06
C SER A 188 3.79 -3.72 9.06
N THR A 189 4.10 -4.93 8.58
CA THR A 189 4.45 -6.08 9.43
C THR A 189 5.94 -6.26 9.64
N ALA A 190 6.76 -5.47 8.97
CA ALA A 190 8.20 -5.57 9.08
C ALA A 190 8.68 -5.05 10.43
N LEU A 191 9.59 -5.80 11.06
CA LEU A 191 10.25 -5.34 12.28
C LEU A 191 11.32 -4.31 11.94
N PRO A 192 11.39 -3.17 12.67
CA PRO A 192 12.46 -2.21 12.48
C PRO A 192 13.79 -2.77 12.97
N LYS A 193 14.88 -2.41 12.30
CA LYS A 193 16.23 -2.72 12.75
C LYS A 193 16.63 -1.87 13.96
N ALA A 194 17.64 -2.32 14.71
CA ALA A 194 18.13 -1.60 15.87
C ALA A 194 18.49 -0.13 15.52
N GLY A 195 18.06 0.80 16.37
CA GLY A 195 18.25 2.23 16.18
C GLY A 195 17.25 2.93 15.23
N VAL A 196 16.47 2.18 14.46
CA VAL A 196 15.42 2.75 13.59
C VAL A 196 14.16 3.06 14.38
N SER A 197 13.79 2.21 15.32
CA SER A 197 12.58 2.33 16.14
C SER A 197 12.47 3.68 16.82
N ASP A 198 13.59 4.23 17.31
CA ASP A 198 13.61 5.54 17.98
C ASP A 198 13.29 6.69 17.03
N ASN A 199 13.59 6.52 15.74
CA ASN A 199 13.38 7.52 14.72
C ASN A 199 12.00 7.47 14.06
N ILE A 200 11.18 6.43 14.32
CA ILE A 200 9.85 6.26 13.71
C ILE A 200 8.78 5.91 14.75
N LYS A 201 8.93 6.42 15.96
CA LYS A 201 8.02 6.12 17.11
C LYS A 201 6.54 6.32 16.81
N GLY A 202 6.22 7.26 15.93
CA GLY A 202 4.84 7.56 15.58
C GLY A 202 4.14 6.45 14.78
N VAL A 203 4.88 5.55 14.15
CA VAL A 203 4.35 4.48 13.29
C VAL A 203 4.67 3.08 13.79
N ILE A 204 5.28 2.96 14.97
CA ILE A 204 5.52 1.67 15.64
C ILE A 204 4.30 1.33 16.49
N HIS A 205 3.85 0.11 16.38
CA HIS A 205 2.75 -0.45 17.16
C HIS A 205 3.25 -1.71 17.88
N VAL A 206 2.77 -1.88 19.11
CA VAL A 206 3.00 -3.09 19.90
C VAL A 206 1.72 -3.92 19.79
N ASP A 207 1.84 -5.12 19.21
CA ASP A 207 0.77 -6.11 19.12
C ASP A 207 0.82 -7.08 20.32
#